data_acfabbb51433bf78d8ed0ec8b79d1087
#
_entry.id   acfabbb51433bf78d8ed0ec8b79d1087
#
_cell.length_a   1.000
_cell.length_b   1.000
_cell.length_c   1.000
_cell.angle_alpha   90.00
_cell.angle_beta   90.00
_cell.angle_gamma   90.00
#
_symmetry.space_group_name_H-M   'P 1'
#
loop_
_entity.id
_entity.type
_entity.pdbx_description
1 polymer ?
#
loop_
_entity_poly.entity_id
_entity_poly.type
_entity_poly.pdbx_seq_one_letter_code
_entity_poly.pdbx_strand_id
1 'polypeptide(L)'
;MLGTHIPARGPLDPAAVDASFDAATAYFTEHYPELGAGRGAEEPAFGHEFVCDSWLLSDQLAEITGEGSNLARFAARWEMLERSRMDDGALFFVFGRRPPVDLASLPRTSRLARGVAERLEDGRGWTGGLGRLLR
;
A
#
# COMPACT_ATOMS: atom_id res chain seq x y z
N MET A 1 7.41 15.65 -0.75
CA MET A 1 6.83 14.27 -0.80
C MET A 1 6.60 13.79 0.63
N LEU A 2 5.51 13.08 0.84
CA LEU A 2 5.15 12.52 2.13
C LEU A 2 5.14 10.98 2.07
N GLY A 3 5.78 10.35 3.06
CA GLY A 3 5.74 8.90 3.22
C GLY A 3 4.39 8.44 3.76
N THR A 4 3.81 7.40 3.15
CA THR A 4 2.52 6.85 3.56
C THR A 4 2.74 5.53 4.30
N HIS A 5 2.23 5.46 5.53
CA HIS A 5 2.16 4.25 6.31
C HIS A 5 0.71 3.78 6.43
N ILE A 6 0.48 2.51 6.12
CA ILE A 6 -0.86 1.93 6.13
C ILE A 6 -1.03 1.16 7.44
N PRO A 7 -2.01 1.53 8.28
CA PRO A 7 -2.25 0.81 9.52
C PRO A 7 -2.73 -0.61 9.24
N ALA A 8 -2.37 -1.55 10.12
CA ALA A 8 -2.77 -2.96 10.00
C ALA A 8 -4.29 -3.20 10.21
N ARG A 9 -5.05 -2.16 10.53
CA ARG A 9 -6.48 -2.22 10.84
C ARG A 9 -7.25 -1.19 10.04
N GLY A 10 -8.45 -1.58 9.65
CA GLY A 10 -9.39 -0.71 8.95
C GLY A 10 -9.66 -1.19 7.53
N PRO A 11 -10.83 -0.82 7.00
CA PRO A 11 -11.30 -1.34 5.72
C PRO A 11 -10.69 -0.64 4.50
N LEU A 12 -9.79 0.34 4.67
CA LEU A 12 -9.29 1.22 3.61
C LEU A 12 -10.42 1.81 2.76
N ASP A 13 -11.48 2.25 3.44
CA ASP A 13 -12.60 2.91 2.79
C ASP A 13 -12.12 4.10 1.95
N PRO A 14 -12.52 4.22 0.67
CA PRO A 14 -11.99 5.24 -0.22
C PRO A 14 -12.15 6.68 0.28
N ALA A 15 -13.28 7.00 0.91
CA ALA A 15 -13.53 8.34 1.43
C ALA A 15 -12.66 8.62 2.67
N ALA A 16 -12.47 7.64 3.53
CA ALA A 16 -11.59 7.75 4.69
C ALA A 16 -10.11 7.90 4.27
N VAL A 17 -9.70 7.19 3.23
CA VAL A 17 -8.36 7.31 2.64
C VAL A 17 -8.14 8.72 2.08
N ASP A 18 -9.11 9.25 1.32
CA ASP A 18 -9.03 10.61 0.77
C ASP A 18 -8.96 11.66 1.89
N ALA A 19 -9.82 11.56 2.89
CA ALA A 19 -9.80 12.45 4.05
C ALA A 19 -8.46 12.41 4.81
N SER A 20 -7.81 11.25 4.85
CA SER A 20 -6.50 11.08 5.49
C SER A 20 -5.39 11.81 4.73
N PHE A 21 -5.38 11.76 3.41
CA PHE A 21 -4.44 12.51 2.58
C PHE A 21 -4.68 14.01 2.67
N ASP A 22 -5.94 14.47 2.65
CA ASP A 22 -6.28 15.88 2.80
C ASP A 22 -5.85 16.43 4.16
N ALA A 23 -6.09 15.66 5.25
CA ALA A 23 -5.65 16.02 6.58
C ALA A 23 -4.11 16.09 6.69
N ALA A 24 -3.40 15.13 6.07
CA ALA A 24 -1.93 15.16 6.04
C ALA A 24 -1.41 16.40 5.29
N THR A 25 -1.96 16.70 4.12
CA THR A 25 -1.60 17.89 3.34
C THR A 25 -1.81 19.17 4.16
N ALA A 26 -2.98 19.33 4.81
CA ALA A 26 -3.30 20.48 5.63
C ALA A 26 -2.32 20.60 6.82
N TYR A 27 -2.08 19.50 7.53
CA TYR A 27 -1.18 19.47 8.68
C TYR A 27 0.24 19.89 8.32
N PHE A 28 0.81 19.30 7.28
CA PHE A 28 2.19 19.61 6.88
C PHE A 28 2.34 21.01 6.27
N THR A 29 1.32 21.52 5.59
CA THR A 29 1.32 22.90 5.09
C THR A 29 1.29 23.91 6.23
N GLU A 30 0.52 23.63 7.28
CA GLU A 30 0.39 24.52 8.44
C GLU A 30 1.65 24.51 9.33
N HIS A 31 2.18 23.29 9.62
CA HIS A 31 3.22 23.12 10.63
C HIS A 31 4.65 23.17 10.08
N TYR A 32 4.82 22.98 8.76
CA TYR A 32 6.13 22.93 8.10
C TYR A 32 6.15 23.75 6.80
N PRO A 33 5.73 25.02 6.83
CA PRO A 33 5.65 25.85 5.61
C PRO A 33 7.01 26.04 4.92
N GLU A 34 8.11 25.97 5.68
CA GLU A 34 9.48 26.09 5.15
C GLU A 34 9.86 24.96 4.20
N LEU A 35 9.25 23.77 4.34
CA LEU A 35 9.52 22.63 3.46
C LEU A 35 8.93 22.81 2.06
N GLY A 36 7.95 23.71 1.92
CA GLY A 36 7.40 24.11 0.63
C GLY A 36 8.11 25.30 -0.01
N ALA A 37 8.91 26.05 0.76
CA ALA A 37 9.62 27.21 0.27
C ALA A 37 10.84 26.79 -0.58
N GLY A 38 11.00 27.42 -1.75
CA GLY A 38 12.17 27.21 -2.62
C GLY A 38 12.02 26.11 -3.66
N ARG A 39 10.86 25.46 -3.77
CA ARG A 39 10.54 24.57 -4.90
C ARG A 39 10.18 25.43 -6.12
N GLY A 40 10.74 25.08 -7.28
CA GLY A 40 10.44 25.75 -8.54
C GLY A 40 8.96 25.58 -8.91
N ALA A 41 8.46 26.40 -9.82
CA ALA A 41 7.05 26.39 -10.27
C ALA A 41 6.64 25.07 -10.97
N GLU A 42 7.59 24.21 -11.33
CA GLU A 42 7.37 22.93 -11.98
C GLU A 42 7.31 21.75 -11.02
N GLU A 43 7.65 21.94 -9.74
CA GLU A 43 7.58 20.87 -8.73
C GLU A 43 6.24 20.93 -7.98
N PRO A 44 5.62 19.76 -7.71
CA PRO A 44 4.44 19.70 -6.86
C PRO A 44 4.70 20.36 -5.51
N ALA A 45 3.75 21.14 -5.03
CA ALA A 45 3.83 21.73 -3.70
C ALA A 45 3.96 20.62 -2.64
N PHE A 46 4.68 20.91 -1.54
CA PHE A 46 4.81 19.99 -0.43
C PHE A 46 3.42 19.53 0.07
N GLY A 47 3.27 18.23 0.27
CA GLY A 47 1.99 17.66 0.70
C GLY A 47 1.05 17.23 -0.43
N HIS A 48 1.45 17.42 -1.69
CA HIS A 48 0.68 16.95 -2.85
C HIS A 48 1.29 15.69 -3.50
N GLU A 49 2.49 15.31 -3.11
CA GLU A 49 3.14 14.09 -3.54
C GLU A 49 3.31 13.13 -2.36
N PHE A 50 2.73 11.95 -2.51
CA PHE A 50 2.81 10.87 -1.53
C PHE A 50 3.58 9.70 -2.12
N VAL A 51 4.34 9.01 -1.29
CA VAL A 51 5.02 7.76 -1.65
C VAL A 51 4.66 6.67 -0.65
N CYS A 52 4.54 5.46 -1.13
CA CYS A 52 4.27 4.28 -0.33
C CYS A 52 5.09 3.11 -0.86
N ASP A 53 5.83 2.44 0.02
CA ASP A 53 6.48 1.17 -0.26
C ASP A 53 5.73 0.08 0.51
N SER A 54 4.99 -0.78 -0.20
CA SER A 54 4.07 -1.70 0.46
C SER A 54 3.76 -2.94 -0.37
N TRP A 55 3.57 -4.05 0.34
CA TRP A 55 2.97 -5.28 -0.19
C TRP A 55 1.55 -5.07 -0.72
N LEU A 56 0.84 -4.03 -0.24
CA LEU A 56 -0.52 -3.66 -0.69
C LEU A 56 -0.54 -2.99 -2.07
N LEU A 57 0.59 -2.57 -2.61
CA LEU A 57 0.68 -2.05 -3.97
C LEU A 57 0.88 -3.18 -4.97
N SER A 58 -0.12 -4.06 -5.05
CA SER A 58 -0.07 -5.31 -5.81
C SER A 58 -1.29 -5.47 -6.71
N ASP A 59 -1.05 -5.77 -7.97
CA ASP A 59 -2.11 -6.11 -8.92
C ASP A 59 -2.82 -7.43 -8.54
N GLN A 60 -2.13 -8.30 -7.79
CA GLN A 60 -2.68 -9.57 -7.31
C GLN A 60 -3.87 -9.39 -6.37
N LEU A 61 -4.00 -8.23 -5.72
CA LEU A 61 -5.17 -7.92 -4.88
C LEU A 61 -6.47 -7.91 -5.70
N ALA A 62 -6.46 -7.30 -6.87
CA ALA A 62 -7.63 -7.26 -7.74
C ALA A 62 -8.02 -8.66 -8.23
N GLU A 63 -7.03 -9.51 -8.53
CA GLU A 63 -7.27 -10.91 -8.93
C GLU A 63 -7.93 -11.73 -7.81
N ILE A 64 -7.53 -11.50 -6.55
CA ILE A 64 -8.02 -12.24 -5.40
C ILE A 64 -9.36 -11.70 -4.89
N THR A 65 -9.46 -10.38 -4.70
CA THR A 65 -10.56 -9.74 -3.99
C THR A 65 -11.58 -9.04 -4.91
N GLY A 66 -11.25 -8.95 -6.21
CA GLY A 66 -12.01 -8.20 -7.21
C GLY A 66 -11.61 -6.73 -7.27
N GLU A 67 -11.71 -6.14 -8.46
CA GLU A 67 -11.34 -4.73 -8.73
C GLU A 67 -12.15 -3.73 -7.90
N GLY A 68 -13.36 -4.08 -7.50
CA GLY A 68 -14.25 -3.25 -6.68
C GLY A 68 -13.93 -3.29 -5.18
N SER A 69 -13.02 -4.14 -4.72
CA SER A 69 -12.64 -4.19 -3.31
C SER A 69 -11.87 -2.95 -2.88
N ASN A 70 -11.98 -2.58 -1.60
CA ASN A 70 -11.25 -1.44 -1.06
C ASN A 70 -9.73 -1.60 -1.21
N LEU A 71 -9.21 -2.81 -1.04
CA LEU A 71 -7.78 -3.10 -1.20
C LEU A 71 -7.32 -2.88 -2.64
N ALA A 72 -8.05 -3.43 -3.62
CA ALA A 72 -7.72 -3.24 -5.02
C ALA A 72 -7.84 -1.78 -5.46
N ARG A 73 -8.88 -1.08 -5.00
CA ARG A 73 -9.08 0.35 -5.24
C ARG A 73 -7.98 1.20 -4.60
N PHE A 74 -7.50 0.82 -3.42
CA PHE A 74 -6.36 1.48 -2.80
C PHE A 74 -5.10 1.30 -3.64
N ALA A 75 -4.78 0.07 -4.03
CA ALA A 75 -3.61 -0.22 -4.86
C ALA A 75 -3.64 0.52 -6.22
N ALA A 76 -4.80 0.60 -6.85
CA ALA A 76 -4.98 1.25 -8.15
C ALA A 76 -4.79 2.79 -8.13
N ARG A 77 -4.71 3.42 -6.95
CA ARG A 77 -4.44 4.87 -6.84
C ARG A 77 -2.99 5.24 -7.13
N TRP A 78 -2.08 4.28 -7.02
CA TRP A 78 -0.64 4.52 -7.03
C TRP A 78 -0.04 4.29 -8.41
N GLU A 79 0.73 5.23 -8.89
CA GLU A 79 1.65 5.03 -10.00
C GLU A 79 2.85 4.23 -9.50
N MET A 80 3.02 3.02 -10.02
CA MET A 80 4.13 2.16 -9.61
C MET A 80 5.44 2.64 -10.19
N LEU A 81 6.37 3.01 -9.32
CA LEU A 81 7.73 3.42 -9.67
C LEU A 81 8.67 2.21 -9.71
N GLU A 82 8.51 1.30 -8.77
CA GLU A 82 9.33 0.10 -8.66
C GLU A 82 8.49 -1.07 -8.17
N ARG A 83 8.68 -2.24 -8.76
CA ARG A 83 8.08 -3.49 -8.31
C ARG A 83 9.14 -4.38 -7.68
N SER A 84 8.81 -5.01 -6.57
CA SER A 84 9.69 -5.92 -5.86
C SER A 84 8.93 -7.11 -5.30
N ARG A 85 9.66 -8.19 -5.04
CA ARG A 85 9.09 -9.34 -4.36
C ARG A 85 8.98 -9.04 -2.87
N MET A 86 7.78 -9.20 -2.33
CA MET A 86 7.44 -8.83 -0.94
C MET A 86 6.75 -9.98 -0.20
N ASP A 87 7.22 -11.20 -0.39
CA ASP A 87 6.67 -12.40 0.26
C ASP A 87 6.64 -12.25 1.79
N ASP A 88 7.71 -11.75 2.39
CA ASP A 88 7.81 -11.56 3.84
C ASP A 88 6.82 -10.52 4.35
N GLY A 89 6.59 -9.46 3.59
CA GLY A 89 5.59 -8.44 3.90
C GLY A 89 4.18 -9.02 3.88
N ALA A 90 3.83 -9.72 2.81
CA ALA A 90 2.52 -10.38 2.70
C ALA A 90 2.33 -11.43 3.81
N LEU A 91 3.36 -12.24 4.11
CA LEU A 91 3.35 -13.23 5.17
C LEU A 91 3.10 -12.59 6.54
N PHE A 92 3.81 -11.50 6.83
CA PHE A 92 3.69 -10.81 8.11
C PHE A 92 2.31 -10.12 8.28
N PHE A 93 1.88 -9.34 7.30
CA PHE A 93 0.67 -8.53 7.44
C PHE A 93 -0.62 -9.35 7.32
N VAL A 94 -0.62 -10.43 6.54
CA VAL A 94 -1.81 -11.29 6.39
C VAL A 94 -1.91 -12.34 7.48
N PHE A 95 -0.77 -12.92 7.89
CA PHE A 95 -0.76 -14.09 8.78
C PHE A 95 -0.09 -13.83 10.14
N GLY A 96 0.59 -12.70 10.33
CA GLY A 96 1.38 -12.44 11.53
C GLY A 96 2.59 -13.36 11.67
N ARG A 97 3.12 -13.86 10.56
CA ARG A 97 4.22 -14.82 10.52
C ARG A 97 5.47 -14.24 9.92
N ARG A 98 6.62 -14.78 10.30
CA ARG A 98 7.92 -14.46 9.70
C ARG A 98 8.64 -15.77 9.31
N PRO A 99 9.43 -15.79 8.23
CA PRO A 99 10.21 -16.97 7.87
C PRO A 99 11.16 -17.40 8.98
N PRO A 100 11.42 -18.70 9.11
CA PRO A 100 10.93 -19.80 8.29
C PRO A 100 9.49 -20.22 8.66
N VAL A 101 8.66 -20.52 7.66
CA VAL A 101 7.26 -20.93 7.85
C VAL A 101 6.93 -22.10 6.93
N ASP A 102 6.18 -23.06 7.45
CA ASP A 102 5.52 -24.06 6.62
C ASP A 102 4.31 -23.42 5.91
N LEU A 103 4.49 -23.15 4.62
CA LEU A 103 3.48 -22.46 3.81
C LEU A 103 2.16 -23.24 3.67
N ALA A 104 2.23 -24.59 3.70
CA ALA A 104 1.06 -25.43 3.64
C ALA A 104 0.17 -25.31 4.89
N SER A 105 0.75 -24.90 6.03
CA SER A 105 0.05 -24.72 7.30
C SER A 105 -0.61 -23.34 7.48
N LEU A 106 -0.45 -22.42 6.54
CA LEU A 106 -1.03 -21.08 6.64
C LEU A 106 -2.56 -21.13 6.67
N PRO A 107 -3.20 -20.37 7.57
CA PRO A 107 -4.66 -20.30 7.63
C PRO A 107 -5.25 -19.70 6.35
N ARG A 108 -6.34 -20.30 5.87
CA ARG A 108 -7.04 -19.90 4.63
C ARG A 108 -8.48 -19.47 4.94
N THR A 109 -8.62 -18.64 5.98
CA THR A 109 -9.92 -18.28 6.57
C THR A 109 -10.66 -17.17 5.83
N SER A 110 -9.94 -16.39 5.02
CA SER A 110 -10.51 -15.33 4.20
C SER A 110 -10.10 -15.52 2.73
N ARG A 111 -10.79 -14.80 1.84
CA ARG A 111 -10.45 -14.77 0.41
C ARG A 111 -9.01 -14.28 0.20
N LEU A 112 -8.62 -13.20 0.89
CA LEU A 112 -7.27 -12.66 0.84
C LEU A 112 -6.24 -13.66 1.38
N ALA A 113 -6.47 -14.23 2.56
CA ALA A 113 -5.55 -15.19 3.16
C ALA A 113 -5.33 -16.41 2.27
N ARG A 114 -6.40 -16.95 1.68
CA ARG A 114 -6.33 -18.08 0.74
C ARG A 114 -5.51 -17.72 -0.50
N GLY A 115 -5.83 -16.60 -1.14
CA GLY A 115 -5.16 -16.18 -2.36
C GLY A 115 -3.68 -15.87 -2.16
N VAL A 116 -3.30 -15.27 -1.02
CA VAL A 116 -1.90 -15.03 -0.67
C VAL A 116 -1.19 -16.35 -0.36
N ALA A 117 -1.76 -17.23 0.47
CA ALA A 117 -1.15 -18.51 0.81
C ALA A 117 -0.89 -19.36 -0.43
N GLU A 118 -1.84 -19.46 -1.35
CA GLU A 118 -1.69 -20.19 -2.61
C GLU A 118 -0.52 -19.68 -3.45
N ARG A 119 -0.36 -18.35 -3.56
CA ARG A 119 0.72 -17.75 -4.35
C ARG A 119 2.09 -17.93 -3.71
N LEU A 120 2.17 -17.91 -2.39
CA LEU A 120 3.42 -18.21 -1.68
C LEU A 120 3.80 -19.67 -1.82
N GLU A 121 2.84 -20.59 -1.69
CA GLU A 121 3.04 -22.03 -1.73
C GLU A 121 3.42 -22.53 -3.14
N ASP A 122 2.79 -22.00 -4.20
CA ASP A 122 3.04 -22.44 -5.58
C ASP A 122 4.26 -21.75 -6.24
N GLY A 123 4.95 -20.88 -5.53
CA GLY A 123 6.17 -20.22 -5.98
C GLY A 123 5.97 -18.97 -6.82
N ARG A 124 4.74 -18.57 -7.15
CA ARG A 124 4.48 -17.27 -7.81
C ARG A 124 4.96 -16.11 -6.95
N GLY A 125 4.81 -16.25 -5.63
CA GLY A 125 5.16 -15.23 -4.67
C GLY A 125 4.21 -14.04 -4.67
N TRP A 126 4.60 -13.03 -3.90
CA TRP A 126 3.86 -11.79 -3.77
C TRP A 126 4.69 -10.61 -4.27
N THR A 127 4.10 -9.82 -5.15
CA THR A 127 4.72 -8.62 -5.71
C THR A 127 4.02 -7.39 -5.14
N GLY A 128 4.80 -6.49 -4.59
CA GLY A 128 4.39 -5.15 -4.20
C GLY A 128 5.38 -4.13 -4.73
N GLY A 129 5.65 -3.08 -4.00
CA GLY A 129 6.71 -2.15 -4.35
C GLY A 129 6.46 -0.71 -3.96
N LEU A 130 7.27 0.17 -4.54
CA LEU A 130 7.22 1.61 -4.35
C LEU A 130 6.26 2.25 -5.34
N GLY A 131 5.28 2.97 -4.82
CA GLY A 131 4.34 3.75 -5.62
C GLY A 131 4.36 5.23 -5.27
N ARG A 132 3.91 6.05 -6.23
CA ARG A 132 3.71 7.49 -6.09
C ARG A 132 2.25 7.84 -6.32
N LEU A 133 1.74 8.77 -5.54
CA LEU A 133 0.42 9.37 -5.70
C LEU A 133 0.58 10.89 -5.74
N LEU A 134 0.05 11.51 -6.79
CA LEU A 134 -0.07 12.97 -6.92
C LEU A 134 -1.52 13.39 -6.66
N ARG A 135 -1.68 14.48 -5.89
CA ARG A 135 -3.00 15.05 -5.56
C ARG A 135 -3.07 16.54 -5.79
#